data_f10c8c025024f048550be0a0085cd262
#
_entry.id   f10c8c025024f048550be0a0085cd262
#
_cell.length_a   1.000
_cell.length_b   1.000
_cell.length_c   1.000
_cell.angle_alpha   90.00
_cell.angle_beta   90.00
_cell.angle_gamma   90.00
#
_symmetry.space_group_name_H-M   'P 1'
#
loop_
_entity.id
_entity.type
_entity.pdbx_description
1 polymer ?
#
loop_
_entity_poly.entity_id
_entity_poly.type
_entity_poly.pdbx_seq_one_letter_code
_entity_poly.pdbx_strand_id
1 'polypeptide(L)'
;MIQHKLRRVNFFSIPIISVFWVVCASLVCSGVNCGDIFTGPGITAAGSAEAVLTRAGLETSHDAKAVRQNFSSNEAAAAKTSGEHAETPTIVIGFVGGFVRRDNAVHGPVQIAVRLRTAHLSGVHVEVFENHRRQDAYRKIVQLLDTAHTGMLSEAEKRGARIIIYGMSWGGSETLALARELKTQKIPVLLTIQVDSVAKPGQNDEVIPANVAEAANFYQTNGLLHGRPQIRAEEQGRTRILGNFRYDYKVNFLRCQGYPWYDRVFTKYHTEIECDPAVWNRVEQMIREKLPPVQAKDARSGNAE
;
A
#
# COMPACT_ATOMS: atom_id res chain seq x y z
N MET A 1 -62.51 0.71 -18.66
CA MET A 1 -61.84 -0.44 -19.27
C MET A 1 -60.38 -0.05 -19.45
N ILE A 2 -59.55 -0.24 -18.42
CA ILE A 2 -58.14 0.17 -18.38
C ILE A 2 -57.33 -1.10 -18.12
N GLN A 3 -56.57 -1.53 -19.13
CA GLN A 3 -55.67 -2.70 -19.03
C GLN A 3 -54.33 -2.29 -18.43
N HIS A 4 -54.00 -2.79 -17.24
CA HIS A 4 -52.71 -2.73 -16.65
C HIS A 4 -51.74 -3.76 -17.28
N LYS A 5 -50.76 -3.28 -17.99
CA LYS A 5 -49.68 -4.05 -18.59
C LYS A 5 -48.61 -4.33 -17.54
N LEU A 6 -48.64 -5.52 -16.97
CA LEU A 6 -47.58 -6.01 -16.08
C LEU A 6 -46.29 -6.23 -16.89
N ARG A 7 -45.23 -5.45 -16.61
CA ARG A 7 -43.86 -5.69 -17.08
C ARG A 7 -43.25 -6.84 -16.29
N ARG A 8 -42.97 -7.94 -16.99
CA ARG A 8 -42.13 -9.03 -16.43
C ARG A 8 -40.74 -8.52 -16.21
N VAL A 9 -40.28 -8.56 -14.94
CA VAL A 9 -38.87 -8.39 -14.55
C VAL A 9 -38.18 -9.70 -14.86
N ASN A 10 -37.29 -9.71 -15.83
CA ASN A 10 -36.42 -10.85 -16.09
C ASN A 10 -35.38 -10.95 -14.97
N PHE A 11 -35.50 -11.95 -14.13
CA PHE A 11 -34.45 -12.38 -13.24
C PHE A 11 -33.28 -12.95 -14.06
N PHE A 12 -32.18 -12.23 -14.16
CA PHE A 12 -30.92 -12.78 -14.66
C PHE A 12 -30.46 -13.87 -13.70
N SER A 13 -30.57 -15.12 -14.15
CA SER A 13 -29.95 -16.27 -13.48
C SER A 13 -28.44 -16.12 -13.58
N ILE A 14 -27.79 -15.71 -12.50
CA ILE A 14 -26.33 -15.80 -12.36
C ILE A 14 -26.03 -17.28 -12.14
N PRO A 15 -25.19 -17.92 -12.97
CA PRO A 15 -24.89 -19.33 -12.81
C PRO A 15 -24.14 -19.56 -11.51
N ILE A 16 -24.68 -20.38 -10.63
CA ILE A 16 -24.13 -20.87 -9.35
C ILE A 16 -22.73 -21.52 -9.55
N ILE A 17 -22.35 -21.80 -10.76
CA ILE A 17 -21.10 -22.45 -11.16
C ILE A 17 -19.86 -21.57 -10.85
N SER A 18 -19.97 -20.24 -10.84
CA SER A 18 -18.82 -19.34 -10.61
C SER A 18 -18.32 -19.34 -9.16
N VAL A 19 -19.17 -19.64 -8.18
CA VAL A 19 -18.78 -19.64 -6.76
C VAL A 19 -17.99 -20.91 -6.41
N PHE A 20 -18.29 -22.04 -7.07
CA PHE A 20 -17.60 -23.33 -6.85
C PHE A 20 -16.14 -23.33 -7.35
N TRP A 21 -15.83 -22.57 -8.42
CA TRP A 21 -14.46 -22.48 -8.95
C TRP A 21 -13.50 -21.72 -8.06
N VAL A 22 -13.96 -20.74 -7.29
CA VAL A 22 -13.14 -19.97 -6.36
C VAL A 22 -12.73 -20.80 -5.14
N VAL A 23 -13.59 -21.72 -4.71
CA VAL A 23 -13.32 -22.60 -3.54
C VAL A 23 -12.42 -23.77 -3.93
N CYS A 24 -12.57 -24.33 -5.13
CA CYS A 24 -11.74 -25.46 -5.58
C CYS A 24 -10.28 -25.07 -5.96
N ALA A 25 -10.04 -23.86 -6.43
CA ALA A 25 -8.67 -23.41 -6.76
C ALA A 25 -7.76 -23.24 -5.53
N SER A 26 -8.36 -23.09 -4.34
CA SER A 26 -7.60 -22.95 -3.07
C SER A 26 -7.22 -24.30 -2.44
N LEU A 27 -7.82 -25.41 -2.88
CA LEU A 27 -7.63 -26.74 -2.28
C LEU A 27 -6.57 -27.61 -2.97
N VAL A 28 -6.03 -27.20 -4.13
CA VAL A 28 -5.10 -28.05 -4.90
C VAL A 28 -3.61 -27.77 -4.61
N CYS A 29 -3.25 -26.74 -3.85
CA CYS A 29 -1.85 -26.39 -3.55
C CYS A 29 -1.35 -26.75 -2.16
N SER A 30 -1.97 -27.68 -1.46
CA SER A 30 -1.48 -28.15 -0.14
C SER A 30 -1.17 -29.65 -0.19
N GLY A 31 -0.10 -30.02 -0.86
CA GLY A 31 0.38 -31.42 -0.73
C GLY A 31 1.12 -31.97 -1.93
N VAL A 32 2.37 -31.58 -2.14
CA VAL A 32 3.40 -32.46 -2.64
C VAL A 32 4.73 -32.02 -2.04
N ASN A 33 5.18 -32.85 -1.08
CA ASN A 33 6.55 -32.87 -0.60
C ASN A 33 7.38 -33.62 -1.67
N CYS A 34 8.38 -32.97 -2.24
CA CYS A 34 9.47 -33.68 -2.95
C CYS A 34 10.76 -33.34 -2.23
N GLY A 35 11.16 -34.28 -1.38
CA GLY A 35 12.47 -34.35 -0.79
C GLY A 35 13.49 -34.98 -1.74
N ASP A 36 14.73 -34.62 -1.44
CA ASP A 36 15.98 -35.33 -1.71
C ASP A 36 16.39 -35.61 -3.17
N ILE A 37 17.54 -35.08 -3.49
CA ILE A 37 18.76 -35.75 -3.91
C ILE A 37 19.79 -34.70 -4.37
N PHE A 38 20.88 -34.51 -3.61
CA PHE A 38 22.26 -34.57 -4.07
C PHE A 38 23.21 -34.25 -2.91
N THR A 39 23.86 -35.33 -2.46
CA THR A 39 25.05 -35.31 -1.62
C THR A 39 26.31 -35.29 -2.49
N GLY A 40 27.33 -34.55 -2.02
CA GLY A 40 28.69 -34.71 -2.49
C GLY A 40 29.64 -33.60 -2.04
N PRO A 41 30.91 -33.87 -1.72
CA PRO A 41 31.56 -33.31 -0.53
C PRO A 41 32.66 -32.30 -0.78
N GLY A 42 32.90 -31.53 0.29
CA GLY A 42 34.21 -31.11 0.78
C GLY A 42 35.11 -30.27 -0.11
N ILE A 43 35.54 -29.12 0.48
CA ILE A 43 36.96 -28.79 0.59
C ILE A 43 37.09 -27.64 1.64
N THR A 44 37.91 -27.94 2.62
CA THR A 44 38.45 -27.03 3.64
C THR A 44 39.59 -26.18 3.06
N ALA A 45 39.68 -24.89 3.47
CA ALA A 45 40.99 -24.24 3.67
C ALA A 45 40.84 -23.03 4.61
N ALA A 46 41.58 -23.12 5.70
CA ALA A 46 41.87 -22.05 6.64
C ALA A 46 42.92 -21.10 6.09
N GLY A 47 42.89 -19.86 6.54
CA GLY A 47 43.96 -18.89 6.26
C GLY A 47 43.80 -17.60 7.08
N SER A 48 44.42 -17.62 8.25
CA SER A 48 44.66 -16.48 9.13
C SER A 48 45.85 -15.64 8.63
N ALA A 49 45.82 -14.30 8.85
CA ALA A 49 46.95 -13.42 9.13
C ALA A 49 46.43 -11.98 9.18
N GLU A 50 46.43 -11.35 10.28
CA GLU A 50 47.47 -10.61 11.05
C GLU A 50 47.51 -9.12 10.66
N ALA A 51 47.44 -8.35 11.72
CA ALA A 51 47.49 -6.90 11.83
C ALA A 51 48.87 -6.32 11.53
N VAL A 52 48.90 -5.10 10.94
CA VAL A 52 50.07 -4.20 11.14
C VAL A 52 49.58 -2.77 11.41
N LEU A 53 49.87 -2.35 12.62
CA LEU A 53 49.88 -0.95 13.05
C LEU A 53 51.18 -0.31 12.55
N THR A 54 51.13 0.86 11.97
CA THR A 54 52.26 1.79 12.02
C THR A 54 51.81 3.24 12.17
N ARG A 55 52.55 3.88 13.02
CA ARG A 55 52.41 5.14 13.76
C ARG A 55 53.25 6.22 13.05
N ALA A 56 52.86 7.46 13.31
CA ALA A 56 53.66 8.69 13.34
C ALA A 56 53.66 9.59 12.10
N GLY A 57 53.42 10.86 12.41
CA GLY A 57 53.95 12.02 11.78
C GLY A 57 53.16 13.29 12.08
N LEU A 58 53.47 13.92 13.20
CA LEU A 58 53.06 15.25 13.61
C LEU A 58 53.98 16.28 12.91
N GLU A 59 53.42 17.20 12.11
CA GLU A 59 54.12 18.50 11.89
C GLU A 59 53.14 19.65 11.74
N THR A 60 53.51 20.71 12.38
CA THR A 60 52.81 21.95 12.72
C THR A 60 52.97 23.05 11.66
N SER A 61 51.95 23.92 11.59
CA SER A 61 52.10 25.38 11.53
C SER A 61 52.12 26.12 10.18
N HIS A 62 51.34 27.20 10.20
CA HIS A 62 51.33 28.41 9.38
C HIS A 62 50.61 28.32 7.99
N ASP A 63 49.33 28.73 8.01
CA ASP A 63 48.86 29.89 7.25
C ASP A 63 47.35 30.10 7.42
N ALA A 64 47.04 30.79 8.49
CA ALA A 64 45.63 31.13 8.81
C ALA A 64 45.36 32.62 8.55
N LYS A 65 45.53 33.10 7.30
CA LYS A 65 45.18 34.51 7.01
C LYS A 65 44.62 34.80 5.60
N ALA A 66 44.47 33.83 4.73
CA ALA A 66 44.00 34.06 3.35
C ALA A 66 42.62 33.44 3.03
N VAL A 67 41.89 32.85 3.97
CA VAL A 67 40.60 32.15 3.70
C VAL A 67 39.36 32.93 4.15
N ARG A 68 39.52 34.14 4.70
CA ARG A 68 38.35 34.90 5.21
C ARG A 68 37.70 35.91 4.26
N GLN A 69 38.13 36.04 3.03
CA GLN A 69 37.54 37.03 2.10
C GLN A 69 36.71 36.45 0.96
N ASN A 70 36.64 35.12 0.77
CA ASN A 70 35.82 34.53 -0.29
C ASN A 70 34.52 33.86 0.17
N PHE A 71 34.16 33.96 1.45
CA PHE A 71 32.90 33.39 1.95
C PHE A 71 31.71 34.36 1.94
N SER A 72 31.92 35.66 1.71
CA SER A 72 30.84 36.66 1.78
C SER A 72 30.14 36.96 0.45
N SER A 73 30.65 36.47 -0.67
CA SER A 73 30.04 36.73 -2.00
C SER A 73 29.24 35.57 -2.57
N ASN A 74 29.32 34.37 -1.99
CA ASN A 74 28.51 33.23 -2.44
C ASN A 74 27.22 33.01 -1.64
N GLU A 75 27.02 33.68 -0.52
CA GLU A 75 25.79 33.56 0.27
C GLU A 75 24.65 34.43 -0.27
N ALA A 76 24.96 35.48 -1.03
CA ALA A 76 23.94 36.35 -1.66
C ALA A 76 23.41 35.83 -3.01
N ALA A 77 24.05 34.83 -3.60
CA ALA A 77 23.58 34.21 -4.87
C ALA A 77 22.73 32.95 -4.65
N ALA A 78 22.77 32.36 -3.45
CA ALA A 78 21.98 31.18 -3.10
C ALA A 78 20.54 31.49 -2.62
N ALA A 79 20.21 32.78 -2.45
CA ALA A 79 18.92 33.20 -1.87
C ALA A 79 17.86 33.62 -2.91
N LYS A 80 18.07 33.37 -4.21
CA LYS A 80 17.12 33.77 -5.27
C LYS A 80 16.70 32.65 -6.23
N THR A 81 16.72 31.40 -5.82
CA THR A 81 16.02 30.32 -6.52
C THR A 81 15.08 29.58 -5.56
N SER A 82 14.19 30.31 -4.89
CA SER A 82 12.94 29.75 -4.43
C SER A 82 12.01 29.61 -5.66
N GLY A 83 12.43 28.78 -6.63
CA GLY A 83 11.51 28.19 -7.56
C GLY A 83 10.52 27.40 -6.72
N GLU A 84 9.26 27.74 -6.82
CA GLU A 84 8.11 27.01 -6.29
C GLU A 84 8.25 25.56 -6.75
N HIS A 85 8.96 24.74 -5.96
CA HIS A 85 8.99 23.31 -6.16
C HIS A 85 7.56 22.84 -5.92
N ALA A 86 6.86 22.53 -7.00
CA ALA A 86 5.54 21.88 -6.91
C ALA A 86 5.66 20.74 -5.90
N GLU A 87 4.99 20.86 -4.77
CA GLU A 87 5.09 19.91 -3.66
C GLU A 87 4.64 18.56 -4.16
N THR A 88 5.49 17.54 -4.05
CA THR A 88 5.17 16.19 -4.54
C THR A 88 3.90 15.68 -3.87
N PRO A 89 2.86 15.31 -4.63
CA PRO A 89 1.59 14.94 -4.06
C PRO A 89 1.69 13.64 -3.27
N THR A 90 0.88 13.51 -2.21
CA THR A 90 0.66 12.23 -1.55
C THR A 90 -0.43 11.47 -2.27
N ILE A 91 -0.13 10.27 -2.73
CA ILE A 91 -1.01 9.43 -3.55
C ILE A 91 -1.51 8.26 -2.71
N VAL A 92 -2.83 8.13 -2.57
CA VAL A 92 -3.48 7.05 -1.83
C VAL A 92 -4.27 6.18 -2.80
N ILE A 93 -3.87 4.92 -2.93
CA ILE A 93 -4.49 3.95 -3.83
C ILE A 93 -5.19 2.86 -3.01
N GLY A 94 -6.50 2.70 -3.23
CA GLY A 94 -7.30 1.61 -2.68
C GLY A 94 -7.60 0.54 -3.73
N PHE A 95 -7.64 -0.74 -3.31
CA PHE A 95 -8.13 -1.85 -4.13
C PHE A 95 -9.30 -2.54 -3.45
N VAL A 96 -10.41 -2.71 -4.20
CA VAL A 96 -11.54 -3.53 -3.76
C VAL A 96 -11.29 -5.01 -4.05
N GLY A 97 -11.95 -5.88 -3.27
CA GLY A 97 -11.86 -7.33 -3.41
C GLY A 97 -12.74 -7.91 -4.51
N GLY A 98 -12.61 -9.19 -4.77
CA GLY A 98 -13.52 -9.98 -5.61
C GLY A 98 -13.95 -9.30 -6.90
N PHE A 99 -15.25 -9.32 -7.16
CA PHE A 99 -15.91 -8.68 -8.31
C PHE A 99 -16.59 -7.35 -7.93
N VAL A 100 -16.13 -6.73 -6.85
CA VAL A 100 -16.65 -5.46 -6.35
C VAL A 100 -16.25 -4.32 -7.28
N ARG A 101 -17.20 -3.43 -7.56
CA ARG A 101 -16.96 -2.21 -8.33
C ARG A 101 -16.34 -1.13 -7.45
N ARG A 102 -15.41 -0.35 -8.00
CA ARG A 102 -14.71 0.74 -7.32
C ARG A 102 -15.59 1.89 -6.81
N ASP A 103 -16.85 1.93 -7.22
CA ASP A 103 -17.84 2.94 -6.82
C ASP A 103 -18.89 2.41 -5.80
N ASN A 104 -18.78 1.15 -5.38
CA ASN A 104 -19.70 0.56 -4.42
C ASN A 104 -19.34 0.96 -2.99
N ALA A 105 -20.00 2.01 -2.48
CA ALA A 105 -19.76 2.60 -1.17
C ALA A 105 -20.15 1.71 0.04
N VAL A 106 -20.67 0.50 -0.18
CA VAL A 106 -20.88 -0.48 0.89
C VAL A 106 -19.52 -1.04 1.36
N HIS A 107 -18.52 -1.10 0.47
CA HIS A 107 -17.22 -1.71 0.74
C HIS A 107 -16.22 -0.76 1.38
N GLY A 108 -15.49 -1.24 2.39
CA GLY A 108 -14.56 -0.47 3.20
C GLY A 108 -13.52 0.34 2.43
N PRO A 109 -12.84 -0.21 1.40
CA PRO A 109 -11.89 0.57 0.61
C PRO A 109 -12.51 1.82 -0.04
N VAL A 110 -13.75 1.72 -0.51
CA VAL A 110 -14.47 2.83 -1.13
C VAL A 110 -14.88 3.86 -0.07
N GLN A 111 -15.36 3.40 1.10
CA GLN A 111 -15.73 4.28 2.22
C GLN A 111 -14.56 5.15 2.66
N ILE A 112 -13.36 4.56 2.84
CA ILE A 112 -12.16 5.33 3.18
C ILE A 112 -11.86 6.38 2.12
N ALA A 113 -11.86 6.00 0.85
CA ALA A 113 -11.60 6.94 -0.23
C ALA A 113 -12.57 8.11 -0.23
N VAL A 114 -13.86 7.86 0.01
CA VAL A 114 -14.86 8.92 0.14
C VAL A 114 -14.53 9.85 1.31
N ARG A 115 -14.25 9.31 2.52
CA ARG A 115 -13.91 10.12 3.69
C ARG A 115 -12.64 10.94 3.51
N LEU A 116 -11.61 10.39 2.87
CA LEU A 116 -10.37 11.12 2.61
C LEU A 116 -10.57 12.24 1.57
N ARG A 117 -11.36 11.99 0.52
CA ARG A 117 -11.68 13.00 -0.50
C ARG A 117 -12.53 14.14 0.07
N THR A 118 -13.53 13.83 0.90
CA THR A 118 -14.39 14.85 1.53
C THR A 118 -13.65 15.70 2.56
N ALA A 119 -12.52 15.22 3.08
CA ALA A 119 -11.67 16.04 3.94
C ALA A 119 -10.89 17.15 3.21
N HIS A 120 -10.99 17.20 1.87
CA HIS A 120 -10.36 18.23 1.01
C HIS A 120 -8.88 18.49 1.35
N LEU A 121 -8.10 17.45 1.55
CA LEU A 121 -6.69 17.54 1.91
C LEU A 121 -5.87 18.05 0.71
N SER A 122 -5.22 19.20 0.87
CA SER A 122 -4.36 19.78 -0.16
C SER A 122 -3.19 18.84 -0.47
N GLY A 123 -2.85 18.69 -1.76
CA GLY A 123 -1.75 17.83 -2.20
C GLY A 123 -1.98 16.33 -1.99
N VAL A 124 -3.21 15.89 -1.68
CA VAL A 124 -3.55 14.46 -1.50
C VAL A 124 -4.48 14.00 -2.61
N HIS A 125 -4.05 12.99 -3.36
CA HIS A 125 -4.84 12.32 -4.39
C HIS A 125 -5.28 10.94 -3.93
N VAL A 126 -6.58 10.65 -3.99
CA VAL A 126 -7.15 9.39 -3.52
C VAL A 126 -7.92 8.73 -4.64
N GLU A 127 -7.53 7.51 -5.02
CA GLU A 127 -8.19 6.71 -6.05
C GLU A 127 -8.48 5.29 -5.56
N VAL A 128 -9.56 4.69 -6.08
CA VAL A 128 -9.90 3.28 -5.85
C VAL A 128 -9.98 2.57 -7.18
N PHE A 129 -9.44 1.36 -7.22
CA PHE A 129 -9.44 0.48 -8.39
C PHE A 129 -10.02 -0.89 -8.05
N GLU A 130 -10.60 -1.54 -9.05
CA GLU A 130 -10.89 -2.96 -9.00
C GLU A 130 -9.56 -3.76 -8.98
N ASN A 131 -9.55 -4.88 -8.29
CA ASN A 131 -8.33 -5.69 -8.11
C ASN A 131 -7.69 -6.22 -9.42
N HIS A 132 -8.37 -6.15 -10.55
CA HIS A 132 -7.83 -6.51 -11.87
C HIS A 132 -7.29 -5.29 -12.65
N ARG A 133 -7.39 -4.08 -12.10
CA ARG A 133 -7.00 -2.81 -12.75
C ARG A 133 -5.67 -2.25 -12.20
N ARG A 134 -4.74 -3.13 -11.78
CA ARG A 134 -3.43 -2.71 -11.25
C ARG A 134 -2.66 -1.80 -12.22
N GLN A 135 -2.70 -2.10 -13.52
CA GLN A 135 -2.00 -1.30 -14.53
C GLN A 135 -2.58 0.12 -14.65
N ASP A 136 -3.89 0.28 -14.42
CA ASP A 136 -4.51 1.61 -14.39
C ASP A 136 -4.05 2.38 -13.15
N ALA A 137 -3.96 1.72 -12.01
CA ALA A 137 -3.44 2.30 -10.78
C ALA A 137 -1.96 2.73 -10.95
N TYR A 138 -1.13 1.88 -11.54
CA TYR A 138 0.26 2.19 -11.85
C TYR A 138 0.39 3.43 -12.76
N ARG A 139 -0.35 3.44 -13.88
CA ARG A 139 -0.37 4.60 -14.79
C ARG A 139 -0.81 5.88 -14.10
N LYS A 140 -1.82 5.80 -13.22
CA LYS A 140 -2.30 6.94 -12.45
C LYS A 140 -1.22 7.48 -11.51
N ILE A 141 -0.49 6.61 -10.81
CA ILE A 141 0.64 6.99 -9.97
C ILE A 141 1.70 7.71 -10.79
N VAL A 142 2.14 7.13 -11.92
CA VAL A 142 3.15 7.74 -12.79
C VAL A 142 2.69 9.12 -13.29
N GLN A 143 1.44 9.24 -13.73
CA GLN A 143 0.87 10.52 -14.16
C GLN A 143 0.91 11.59 -13.06
N LEU A 144 0.60 11.21 -11.80
CA LEU A 144 0.59 12.14 -10.67
C LEU A 144 1.99 12.52 -10.19
N LEU A 145 2.98 11.64 -10.38
CA LEU A 145 4.37 11.90 -10.03
C LEU A 145 5.12 12.71 -11.09
N ASP A 146 4.73 12.63 -12.38
CA ASP A 146 5.31 13.41 -13.47
C ASP A 146 4.86 14.89 -13.38
N THR A 147 5.42 15.60 -12.41
CA THR A 147 5.11 17.01 -12.14
C THR A 147 5.65 17.94 -13.20
N ALA A 148 6.71 17.52 -13.90
CA ALA A 148 7.31 18.25 -15.02
C ALA A 148 6.61 18.00 -16.37
N HIS A 149 5.63 17.07 -16.41
CA HIS A 149 4.88 16.69 -17.63
C HIS A 149 5.75 16.28 -18.81
N THR A 150 6.86 15.60 -18.51
CA THR A 150 7.83 15.16 -19.53
C THR A 150 7.49 13.80 -20.15
N GLY A 151 6.53 13.07 -19.55
CA GLY A 151 6.18 11.70 -19.92
C GLY A 151 7.13 10.64 -19.35
N MET A 152 8.17 11.05 -18.61
CA MET A 152 9.13 10.17 -17.93
C MET A 152 9.46 10.72 -16.55
N LEU A 153 9.48 9.84 -15.54
CA LEU A 153 9.83 10.25 -14.18
C LEU A 153 11.33 10.47 -14.03
N SER A 154 11.71 11.64 -13.57
CA SER A 154 13.07 11.93 -13.12
C SER A 154 13.41 11.15 -11.83
N GLU A 155 14.68 10.95 -11.53
CA GLU A 155 15.10 10.32 -10.28
C GLU A 155 14.71 11.14 -9.04
N ALA A 156 14.53 12.44 -9.17
CA ALA A 156 14.03 13.30 -8.09
C ALA A 156 12.55 13.03 -7.80
N GLU A 157 11.68 12.96 -8.82
CA GLU A 157 10.26 12.64 -8.70
C GLU A 157 10.05 11.22 -8.14
N LYS A 158 10.84 10.24 -8.58
CA LYS A 158 10.80 8.89 -8.00
C LYS A 158 11.16 8.89 -6.52
N ARG A 159 12.29 9.50 -6.13
CA ARG A 159 12.72 9.54 -4.73
C ARG A 159 11.77 10.32 -3.84
N GLY A 160 11.14 11.36 -4.37
CA GLY A 160 10.16 12.19 -3.63
C GLY A 160 8.78 11.54 -3.51
N ALA A 161 8.52 10.40 -4.15
CA ALA A 161 7.20 9.78 -4.18
C ALA A 161 6.65 9.47 -2.78
N ARG A 162 5.41 9.85 -2.54
CA ARG A 162 4.66 9.62 -1.30
C ARG A 162 3.42 8.79 -1.60
N ILE A 163 3.57 7.47 -1.58
CA ILE A 163 2.53 6.53 -2.01
C ILE A 163 2.06 5.69 -0.83
N ILE A 164 0.74 5.56 -0.68
CA ILE A 164 0.07 4.69 0.28
C ILE A 164 -0.85 3.77 -0.52
N ILE A 165 -0.79 2.46 -0.25
CA ILE A 165 -1.60 1.47 -0.94
C ILE A 165 -2.33 0.62 0.08
N TYR A 166 -3.64 0.43 -0.08
CA TYR A 166 -4.43 -0.42 0.79
C TYR A 166 -5.43 -1.27 0.00
N GLY A 167 -5.85 -2.39 0.55
CA GLY A 167 -6.80 -3.24 -0.16
C GLY A 167 -7.40 -4.34 0.68
N MET A 168 -8.54 -4.87 0.21
CA MET A 168 -9.31 -5.95 0.81
C MET A 168 -9.26 -7.21 -0.05
N SER A 169 -9.10 -8.37 0.56
CA SER A 169 -9.19 -9.67 -0.13
C SER A 169 -8.21 -9.77 -1.31
N TRP A 170 -8.68 -10.05 -2.55
CA TRP A 170 -7.86 -9.96 -3.76
C TRP A 170 -7.25 -8.55 -3.97
N GLY A 171 -7.92 -7.50 -3.48
CA GLY A 171 -7.33 -6.17 -3.47
C GLY A 171 -6.14 -6.05 -2.52
N GLY A 172 -6.13 -6.80 -1.40
CA GLY A 172 -4.99 -6.89 -0.50
C GLY A 172 -3.76 -7.48 -1.20
N SER A 173 -3.92 -8.54 -2.00
CA SER A 173 -2.81 -9.11 -2.78
C SER A 173 -2.33 -8.16 -3.90
N GLU A 174 -3.23 -7.39 -4.52
CA GLU A 174 -2.86 -6.38 -5.52
C GLU A 174 -2.07 -5.21 -4.91
N THR A 175 -2.28 -4.91 -3.62
CA THR A 175 -1.47 -3.94 -2.87
C THR A 175 0.02 -4.25 -2.98
N LEU A 176 0.39 -5.51 -2.75
CA LEU A 176 1.79 -5.94 -2.85
C LEU A 176 2.24 -6.14 -4.30
N ALA A 177 1.36 -6.57 -5.19
CA ALA A 177 1.69 -6.70 -6.60
C ALA A 177 2.05 -5.32 -7.20
N LEU A 178 1.29 -4.27 -6.87
CA LEU A 178 1.60 -2.88 -7.27
C LEU A 178 2.89 -2.37 -6.61
N ALA A 179 3.10 -2.65 -5.32
CA ALA A 179 4.33 -2.26 -4.64
C ALA A 179 5.57 -2.90 -5.26
N ARG A 180 5.50 -4.18 -5.71
CA ARG A 180 6.59 -4.84 -6.44
C ARG A 180 6.84 -4.20 -7.81
N GLU A 181 5.79 -3.83 -8.52
CA GLU A 181 5.91 -3.13 -9.81
C GLU A 181 6.59 -1.77 -9.62
N LEU A 182 6.20 -1.00 -8.60
CA LEU A 182 6.88 0.25 -8.24
C LEU A 182 8.34 0.03 -7.83
N LYS A 183 8.67 -1.10 -7.16
CA LYS A 183 10.05 -1.47 -6.82
C LYS A 183 10.93 -1.60 -8.07
N THR A 184 10.42 -2.17 -9.17
CA THR A 184 11.19 -2.30 -10.42
C THR A 184 11.61 -0.95 -11.01
N GLN A 185 10.84 0.10 -10.72
CA GLN A 185 11.11 1.48 -11.14
C GLN A 185 11.82 2.30 -10.05
N LYS A 186 12.24 1.68 -8.96
CA LYS A 186 12.88 2.32 -7.79
C LYS A 186 11.99 3.39 -7.12
N ILE A 187 10.68 3.24 -7.22
CA ILE A 187 9.71 4.15 -6.59
C ILE A 187 9.38 3.63 -5.19
N PRO A 188 9.59 4.43 -4.13
CA PRO A 188 9.27 4.05 -2.76
C PRO A 188 7.76 4.07 -2.49
N VAL A 189 7.35 3.29 -1.49
CA VAL A 189 5.99 3.24 -0.96
C VAL A 189 6.06 3.51 0.54
N LEU A 190 5.29 4.48 1.04
CA LEU A 190 5.29 4.84 2.47
C LEU A 190 4.61 3.78 3.32
N LEU A 191 3.47 3.26 2.85
CA LEU A 191 2.64 2.36 3.63
C LEU A 191 1.86 1.41 2.72
N THR A 192 1.86 0.12 3.07
CA THR A 192 0.90 -0.85 2.53
C THR A 192 0.01 -1.39 3.64
N ILE A 193 -1.30 -1.51 3.38
CA ILE A 193 -2.26 -2.09 4.32
C ILE A 193 -3.07 -3.18 3.62
N GLN A 194 -3.03 -4.37 4.18
CA GLN A 194 -3.79 -5.51 3.72
C GLN A 194 -4.91 -5.82 4.72
N VAL A 195 -6.14 -5.97 4.23
CA VAL A 195 -7.29 -6.40 5.04
C VAL A 195 -7.77 -7.73 4.49
N ASP A 196 -7.67 -8.76 5.30
CA ASP A 196 -8.03 -10.15 5.01
C ASP A 196 -7.59 -10.59 3.59
N SER A 197 -6.31 -10.33 3.29
CA SER A 197 -5.73 -10.51 1.96
C SER A 197 -5.77 -11.97 1.54
N VAL A 198 -6.25 -12.20 0.32
CA VAL A 198 -6.27 -13.51 -0.33
C VAL A 198 -5.42 -13.44 -1.59
N ALA A 199 -4.36 -14.26 -1.62
CA ALA A 199 -3.46 -14.29 -2.77
C ALA A 199 -4.18 -14.83 -4.02
N LYS A 200 -4.02 -14.15 -5.14
CA LYS A 200 -4.38 -14.71 -6.44
C LYS A 200 -3.36 -15.74 -6.88
N PRO A 201 -3.72 -16.69 -7.77
CA PRO A 201 -2.76 -17.65 -8.32
C PRO A 201 -1.48 -16.96 -8.83
N GLY A 202 -0.32 -17.44 -8.37
CA GLY A 202 0.99 -16.90 -8.74
C GLY A 202 1.39 -15.62 -8.01
N GLN A 203 0.57 -15.07 -7.13
CA GLN A 203 0.91 -13.92 -6.29
C GLN A 203 1.36 -14.34 -4.89
N ASN A 204 2.25 -13.56 -4.31
CA ASN A 204 2.67 -13.66 -2.92
C ASN A 204 2.19 -12.42 -2.17
N ASP A 205 1.30 -12.61 -1.20
CA ASP A 205 0.73 -11.55 -0.37
C ASP A 205 1.27 -11.55 1.07
N GLU A 206 2.33 -12.33 1.33
CA GLU A 206 2.99 -12.44 2.63
C GLU A 206 4.25 -11.58 2.72
N VAL A 207 5.07 -11.59 1.63
CA VAL A 207 6.38 -10.92 1.64
C VAL A 207 6.26 -9.49 1.14
N ILE A 208 6.53 -8.54 2.02
CA ILE A 208 6.47 -7.11 1.73
C ILE A 208 7.76 -6.68 1.03
N PRO A 209 7.70 -6.09 -0.17
CA PRO A 209 8.89 -5.72 -0.93
C PRO A 209 9.67 -4.58 -0.26
N ALA A 210 11.00 -4.59 -0.44
CA ALA A 210 11.94 -3.72 0.26
C ALA A 210 11.82 -2.21 -0.05
N ASN A 211 11.04 -1.81 -1.05
CA ASN A 211 10.70 -0.41 -1.32
C ASN A 211 9.54 0.12 -0.47
N VAL A 212 8.92 -0.71 0.36
CA VAL A 212 7.84 -0.33 1.28
C VAL A 212 8.43 0.01 2.64
N ALA A 213 8.19 1.23 3.13
CA ALA A 213 8.71 1.66 4.42
C ALA A 213 7.96 1.01 5.59
N GLU A 214 6.63 0.93 5.51
CA GLU A 214 5.80 0.35 6.57
C GLU A 214 4.69 -0.52 5.99
N ALA A 215 4.31 -1.56 6.75
CA ALA A 215 3.21 -2.44 6.35
C ALA A 215 2.37 -2.88 7.56
N ALA A 216 1.05 -3.00 7.34
CA ALA A 216 0.10 -3.51 8.30
C ALA A 216 -0.78 -4.59 7.67
N ASN A 217 -1.16 -5.59 8.48
CA ASN A 217 -2.05 -6.66 8.08
C ASN A 217 -3.17 -6.83 9.09
N PHE A 218 -4.40 -6.84 8.60
CA PHE A 218 -5.61 -7.12 9.36
C PHE A 218 -6.18 -8.43 8.86
N TYR A 219 -6.46 -9.39 9.72
CA TYR A 219 -6.89 -10.70 9.29
C TYR A 219 -7.83 -11.37 10.28
N GLN A 220 -8.58 -12.33 9.80
CA GLN A 220 -9.34 -13.29 10.59
C GLN A 220 -8.95 -14.73 10.18
N THR A 221 -9.22 -15.70 11.03
CA THR A 221 -8.88 -17.11 10.79
C THR A 221 -10.11 -18.02 10.84
N ASN A 222 -11.31 -17.44 10.72
CA ASN A 222 -12.58 -18.14 10.81
C ASN A 222 -13.08 -18.53 9.41
N GLY A 223 -13.65 -19.70 9.26
CA GLY A 223 -14.20 -20.16 8.00
C GLY A 223 -13.14 -20.62 6.97
N LEU A 224 -13.60 -20.88 5.75
CA LEU A 224 -12.76 -21.40 4.66
C LEU A 224 -12.01 -20.27 3.92
N LEU A 225 -12.63 -19.10 3.79
CA LEU A 225 -12.02 -17.94 3.19
C LEU A 225 -11.51 -17.00 4.28
N HIS A 226 -10.21 -16.85 4.35
CA HIS A 226 -9.54 -16.00 5.32
C HIS A 226 -8.22 -15.47 4.77
N GLY A 227 -7.78 -14.33 5.31
CA GLY A 227 -6.52 -13.70 4.95
C GLY A 227 -5.30 -14.38 5.57
N ARG A 228 -4.13 -13.91 5.15
CA ARG A 228 -2.86 -14.37 5.71
C ARG A 228 -2.72 -13.92 7.17
N PRO A 229 -2.36 -14.82 8.08
CA PRO A 229 -2.20 -14.46 9.49
C PRO A 229 -0.94 -13.62 9.75
N GLN A 230 0.04 -13.69 8.86
CA GLN A 230 1.31 -13.01 9.04
C GLN A 230 1.86 -12.48 7.73
N ILE A 231 2.35 -11.24 7.77
CA ILE A 231 3.20 -10.64 6.75
C ILE A 231 4.61 -10.45 7.31
N ARG A 232 5.60 -10.45 6.44
CA ARG A 232 7.01 -10.27 6.80
C ARG A 232 7.75 -9.42 5.78
N ALA A 233 8.77 -8.70 6.23
CA ALA A 233 9.63 -7.94 5.33
C ALA A 233 10.46 -8.86 4.42
N GLU A 234 10.65 -8.47 3.17
CA GLU A 234 11.58 -9.12 2.24
C GLU A 234 13.03 -8.94 2.73
N GLU A 235 13.37 -7.75 3.19
CA GLU A 235 14.65 -7.40 3.78
C GLU A 235 14.45 -6.83 5.18
N GLN A 236 15.11 -7.45 6.16
CA GLN A 236 15.08 -6.96 7.54
C GLN A 236 15.71 -5.55 7.61
N GLY A 237 15.06 -4.65 8.37
CA GLY A 237 15.51 -3.27 8.52
C GLY A 237 15.09 -2.31 7.42
N ARG A 238 14.56 -2.81 6.28
CA ARG A 238 14.00 -1.95 5.21
C ARG A 238 12.54 -1.62 5.43
N THR A 239 11.75 -2.60 5.85
CA THR A 239 10.30 -2.46 6.06
C THR A 239 9.97 -2.65 7.53
N ARG A 240 9.27 -1.71 8.12
CA ARG A 240 8.70 -1.84 9.46
C ARG A 240 7.31 -2.47 9.39
N ILE A 241 7.15 -3.68 9.94
CA ILE A 241 5.83 -4.30 10.11
C ILE A 241 5.17 -3.68 11.33
N LEU A 242 4.08 -2.91 11.11
CA LEU A 242 3.32 -2.22 12.15
C LEU A 242 2.49 -3.20 13.00
N GLY A 243 2.11 -4.33 12.40
CA GLY A 243 1.42 -5.40 13.10
C GLY A 243 0.68 -6.35 12.17
N ASN A 244 0.37 -7.52 12.73
CA ASN A 244 -0.57 -8.49 12.20
C ASN A 244 -1.76 -8.52 13.18
N PHE A 245 -2.83 -7.80 12.86
CA PHE A 245 -3.98 -7.57 13.74
C PHE A 245 -5.06 -8.62 13.48
N ARG A 246 -5.25 -9.52 14.46
CA ARG A 246 -6.25 -10.58 14.37
C ARG A 246 -7.60 -10.11 14.89
N TYR A 247 -8.66 -10.45 14.15
CA TYR A 247 -10.05 -10.27 14.54
C TYR A 247 -10.76 -11.62 14.66
N ASP A 248 -11.66 -11.75 15.63
CA ASP A 248 -12.39 -12.99 15.87
C ASP A 248 -13.91 -12.74 15.88
N TYR A 249 -14.55 -13.12 14.78
CA TYR A 249 -15.98 -12.93 14.57
C TYR A 249 -16.86 -14.12 15.02
N LYS A 250 -16.25 -15.18 15.54
CA LYS A 250 -17.02 -16.25 16.23
C LYS A 250 -17.60 -15.75 17.55
N VAL A 251 -16.87 -14.87 18.22
CA VAL A 251 -17.27 -14.25 19.50
C VAL A 251 -18.01 -12.95 19.28
N ASN A 252 -17.48 -12.10 18.37
CA ASN A 252 -17.99 -10.75 18.10
C ASN A 252 -18.58 -10.68 16.69
N PHE A 253 -19.70 -11.37 16.45
CA PHE A 253 -20.33 -11.38 15.14
C PHE A 253 -20.89 -10.01 14.75
N LEU A 254 -20.81 -9.69 13.44
CA LEU A 254 -21.32 -8.43 12.88
C LEU A 254 -22.45 -8.69 11.87
N ARG A 255 -23.42 -7.78 11.86
CA ARG A 255 -24.49 -7.77 10.85
C ARG A 255 -24.08 -6.85 9.69
N CYS A 256 -23.54 -7.43 8.63
CA CYS A 256 -23.11 -6.69 7.44
C CYS A 256 -24.31 -6.30 6.58
N GLN A 257 -24.93 -5.15 6.89
CA GLN A 257 -26.03 -4.62 6.09
C GLN A 257 -25.52 -4.12 4.75
N GLY A 258 -26.32 -4.32 3.68
CA GLY A 258 -25.95 -3.91 2.32
C GLY A 258 -25.15 -4.94 1.54
N TYR A 259 -24.55 -5.93 2.22
CA TYR A 259 -23.87 -7.04 1.53
C TYR A 259 -24.88 -8.07 1.03
N PRO A 260 -24.65 -8.73 -0.11
CA PRO A 260 -25.50 -9.81 -0.62
C PRO A 260 -25.63 -10.94 0.41
N TRP A 261 -26.79 -11.60 0.44
CA TRP A 261 -27.04 -12.66 1.40
C TRP A 261 -26.06 -13.83 1.27
N TYR A 262 -25.64 -14.15 0.04
CA TYR A 262 -24.69 -15.23 -0.23
C TYR A 262 -23.28 -14.94 0.35
N ASP A 263 -22.82 -13.68 0.33
CA ASP A 263 -21.55 -13.30 0.96
C ASP A 263 -21.65 -13.45 2.50
N ARG A 264 -22.79 -13.08 3.08
CA ARG A 264 -23.05 -13.22 4.52
C ARG A 264 -23.18 -14.68 4.99
N VAL A 265 -23.39 -15.63 4.07
CA VAL A 265 -23.51 -17.06 4.37
C VAL A 265 -22.24 -17.82 4.02
N PHE A 266 -21.74 -17.72 2.79
CA PHE A 266 -20.63 -18.53 2.30
C PHE A 266 -19.26 -17.97 2.66
N THR A 267 -19.14 -16.65 2.74
CA THR A 267 -17.90 -15.95 3.11
C THR A 267 -18.07 -15.12 4.39
N LYS A 268 -18.91 -15.59 5.29
CA LYS A 268 -19.40 -14.87 6.48
C LYS A 268 -18.31 -14.07 7.18
N TYR A 269 -17.26 -14.72 7.66
CA TYR A 269 -16.23 -14.06 8.46
C TYR A 269 -15.33 -13.11 7.63
N HIS A 270 -15.15 -13.44 6.36
CA HIS A 270 -14.48 -12.57 5.39
C HIS A 270 -15.30 -11.31 5.11
N THR A 271 -16.62 -11.45 5.05
CA THR A 271 -17.54 -10.32 4.93
C THR A 271 -17.63 -9.52 6.24
N GLU A 272 -17.55 -10.18 7.39
CA GLU A 272 -17.58 -9.50 8.71
C GLU A 272 -16.35 -8.60 8.91
N ILE A 273 -15.13 -9.03 8.57
CA ILE A 273 -13.96 -8.16 8.67
C ILE A 273 -14.03 -7.01 7.66
N GLU A 274 -14.62 -7.25 6.48
CA GLU A 274 -14.81 -6.20 5.48
C GLU A 274 -15.83 -5.16 5.91
N CYS A 275 -16.90 -5.53 6.61
CA CYS A 275 -17.91 -4.59 7.08
C CYS A 275 -17.61 -4.00 8.45
N ASP A 276 -16.50 -4.38 9.10
CA ASP A 276 -16.17 -3.94 10.46
C ASP A 276 -15.66 -2.48 10.49
N PRO A 277 -16.43 -1.55 11.09
CA PRO A 277 -15.99 -0.17 11.20
C PRO A 277 -14.70 -0.01 12.01
N ALA A 278 -14.44 -0.88 12.99
CA ALA A 278 -13.24 -0.80 13.82
C ALA A 278 -11.98 -1.06 12.98
N VAL A 279 -12.03 -2.03 12.06
CA VAL A 279 -10.95 -2.31 11.12
C VAL A 279 -10.68 -1.07 10.25
N TRP A 280 -11.73 -0.55 9.60
CA TRP A 280 -11.56 0.53 8.64
C TRP A 280 -11.22 1.88 9.28
N ASN A 281 -11.69 2.14 10.51
CA ASN A 281 -11.26 3.30 11.27
C ASN A 281 -9.76 3.23 11.60
N ARG A 282 -9.26 2.03 11.94
CA ARG A 282 -7.83 1.83 12.19
C ARG A 282 -6.99 1.96 10.91
N VAL A 283 -7.48 1.43 9.79
CA VAL A 283 -6.86 1.60 8.46
C VAL A 283 -6.79 3.08 8.10
N GLU A 284 -7.88 3.81 8.24
CA GLU A 284 -7.93 5.26 7.97
C GLU A 284 -6.99 6.04 8.87
N GLN A 285 -6.92 5.73 10.16
CA GLN A 285 -5.98 6.35 11.09
C GLN A 285 -4.55 6.18 10.61
N MET A 286 -4.12 4.96 10.25
CA MET A 286 -2.77 4.70 9.75
C MET A 286 -2.46 5.48 8.47
N ILE A 287 -3.44 5.62 7.58
CA ILE A 287 -3.30 6.43 6.36
C ILE A 287 -3.11 7.90 6.75
N ARG A 288 -3.98 8.45 7.61
CA ARG A 288 -3.93 9.86 8.03
C ARG A 288 -2.62 10.24 8.72
N GLU A 289 -2.02 9.33 9.49
CA GLU A 289 -0.71 9.52 10.11
C GLU A 289 0.44 9.73 9.11
N LYS A 290 0.23 9.36 7.84
CA LYS A 290 1.20 9.54 6.73
C LYS A 290 0.88 10.72 5.82
N LEU A 291 -0.29 11.31 5.96
CA LEU A 291 -0.67 12.47 5.16
C LEU A 291 0.08 13.72 5.64
N PRO A 292 0.29 14.72 4.78
CA PRO A 292 0.82 16.00 5.21
C PRO A 292 -0.11 16.63 6.25
N PRO A 293 0.41 17.43 7.20
CA PRO A 293 -0.41 18.14 8.17
C PRO A 293 -1.38 19.05 7.44
N VAL A 294 -2.62 19.13 7.93
CA VAL A 294 -3.61 20.07 7.41
C VAL A 294 -3.06 21.47 7.63
N GLN A 295 -2.71 22.17 6.56
CA GLN A 295 -2.37 23.58 6.65
C GLN A 295 -3.63 24.31 7.14
N ALA A 296 -3.57 24.90 8.33
CA ALA A 296 -4.59 25.83 8.79
C ALA A 296 -4.61 26.97 7.78
N LYS A 297 -5.61 27.00 6.89
CA LYS A 297 -5.88 28.19 6.07
C LYS A 297 -5.96 29.35 7.03
N ASP A 298 -5.11 30.35 6.81
CA ASP A 298 -5.05 31.57 7.58
C ASP A 298 -6.46 32.12 7.85
N ALA A 299 -6.92 31.96 9.08
CA ALA A 299 -8.10 32.63 9.61
C ALA A 299 -7.80 34.12 9.88
N ARG A 300 -6.90 34.74 9.10
CA ARG A 300 -6.47 36.14 9.22
C ARG A 300 -6.73 36.94 7.95
N SER A 301 -7.94 36.86 7.40
CA SER A 301 -8.40 37.92 6.47
C SER A 301 -9.89 38.15 6.68
N GLY A 302 -10.23 38.79 7.78
CA GLY A 302 -11.60 39.08 8.09
C GLY A 302 -11.77 39.97 9.33
N ASN A 303 -10.84 40.94 9.56
CA ASN A 303 -11.11 42.06 10.44
C ASN A 303 -10.23 43.24 10.02
N ALA A 304 -10.67 43.88 8.96
CA ALA A 304 -10.31 45.28 8.67
C ALA A 304 -11.46 45.85 7.83
N GLU A 305 -12.51 46.31 8.49
CA GLU A 305 -13.31 47.50 8.16
C GLU A 305 -14.25 47.77 9.34
#